data_6a96a71bd0e1d4bebfff53d64dda019a
#
_entry.id   6a96a71bd0e1d4bebfff53d64dda019a
#
_cell.length_a   1.000
_cell.length_b   1.000
_cell.length_c   1.000
_cell.angle_alpha   90.00
_cell.angle_beta   90.00
_cell.angle_gamma   90.00
#
_symmetry.space_group_name_H-M   'P 1'
#
loop_
_entity.id
_entity.type
_entity.pdbx_description
1 polymer ?
#
loop_
_entity_poly.entity_id
_entity_poly.type
_entity_poly.pdbx_seq_one_letter_code
_entity_poly.pdbx_strand_id
1 'polypeptide(L)'
;MTTALVHEPDASRYALYIDGELAALADYSVQGDTVSFHHTFTDPSRRGQGLAGQVVEFAMNDVEATSTRAVSPDCWYVDKWFAKHPDRANLLRVRG
;
A
#
# COMPACT_ATOMS: atom_id res chain seq x y z
N MET A 1 6.05 4.40 -22.05
CA MET A 1 5.54 3.49 -20.99
C MET A 1 4.61 4.27 -20.09
N THR A 2 3.41 3.77 -19.90
CA THR A 2 2.38 4.42 -19.08
C THR A 2 2.24 3.71 -17.75
N THR A 3 2.41 4.45 -16.66
CA THR A 3 2.28 3.91 -15.30
C THR A 3 1.07 4.56 -14.62
N ALA A 4 0.22 3.75 -14.01
CA ALA A 4 -0.95 4.21 -13.28
C ALA A 4 -0.99 3.61 -11.87
N LEU A 5 -1.12 4.46 -10.87
CA LEU A 5 -1.37 4.06 -9.48
C LEU A 5 -2.85 4.27 -9.21
N VAL A 6 -3.54 3.22 -8.75
CA VAL A 6 -5.00 3.21 -8.62
C VAL A 6 -5.40 2.59 -7.29
N HIS A 7 -6.38 3.20 -6.62
CA HIS A 7 -7.07 2.57 -5.50
C HIS A 7 -8.27 1.82 -6.05
N GLU A 8 -8.38 0.53 -5.74
CA GLU A 8 -9.47 -0.32 -6.18
C GLU A 8 -10.23 -0.84 -4.96
N PRO A 9 -11.14 -0.02 -4.39
CA PRO A 9 -11.81 -0.38 -3.14
C PRO A 9 -12.70 -1.62 -3.25
N ASP A 10 -13.28 -1.87 -4.42
CA ASP A 10 -14.11 -3.06 -4.62
C ASP A 10 -13.29 -4.36 -4.53
N ALA A 11 -12.01 -4.28 -4.82
CA ALA A 11 -11.09 -5.41 -4.69
C ALA A 11 -10.26 -5.33 -3.41
N SER A 12 -10.45 -4.29 -2.59
CA SER A 12 -9.70 -4.04 -1.37
C SER A 12 -8.20 -4.05 -1.63
N ARG A 13 -7.76 -3.25 -2.60
CA ARG A 13 -6.34 -3.18 -2.94
C ARG A 13 -5.95 -1.84 -3.55
N TYR A 14 -4.66 -1.56 -3.47
CA TYR A 14 -4.00 -0.52 -4.25
C TYR A 14 -3.15 -1.21 -5.31
N ALA A 15 -3.11 -0.68 -6.51
CA ALA A 15 -2.48 -1.35 -7.64
C ALA A 15 -1.65 -0.38 -8.47
N LEU A 16 -0.61 -0.93 -9.11
CA LEU A 16 0.21 -0.22 -10.08
C LEU A 16 0.12 -0.99 -11.39
N TYR A 17 -0.31 -0.30 -12.43
CA TYR A 17 -0.40 -0.84 -13.78
C TYR A 17 0.65 -0.19 -14.66
N ILE A 18 1.29 -1.00 -15.50
CA ILE A 18 2.23 -0.51 -16.51
C ILE A 18 1.66 -0.95 -17.87
N ASP A 19 1.37 0.03 -18.72
CA ASP A 19 0.78 -0.21 -20.05
C ASP A 19 -0.48 -1.11 -19.96
N GLY A 20 -1.29 -0.88 -18.92
CA GLY A 20 -2.52 -1.62 -18.71
C GLY A 20 -2.38 -2.98 -18.04
N GLU A 21 -1.15 -3.41 -17.73
CA GLU A 21 -0.91 -4.69 -17.08
C GLU A 21 -0.60 -4.49 -15.60
N LEU A 22 -1.17 -5.35 -14.75
CA LEU A 22 -0.91 -5.32 -13.31
C LEU A 22 0.55 -5.65 -13.04
N ALA A 23 1.27 -4.70 -12.47
CA ALA A 23 2.70 -4.86 -12.17
C ALA A 23 2.97 -5.07 -10.69
N ALA A 24 2.18 -4.45 -9.81
CA ALA A 24 2.32 -4.59 -8.37
C ALA A 24 1.01 -4.25 -7.68
N LEU A 25 0.81 -4.78 -6.47
CA LEU A 25 -0.37 -4.46 -5.66
C LEU A 25 -0.08 -4.58 -4.18
N ALA A 26 -0.97 -3.99 -3.37
CA ALA A 26 -1.02 -4.16 -1.93
C ALA A 26 -2.48 -4.42 -1.54
N ASP A 27 -2.75 -5.59 -0.99
CA ASP A 27 -4.08 -5.98 -0.53
C ASP A 27 -4.28 -5.56 0.92
N TYR A 28 -5.50 -5.14 1.23
CA TYR A 28 -5.84 -4.73 2.59
C TYR A 28 -7.23 -5.23 2.98
N SER A 29 -7.52 -5.14 4.28
CA SER A 29 -8.86 -5.31 4.81
C SER A 29 -9.12 -4.23 5.87
N VAL A 30 -10.36 -3.80 5.99
CA VAL A 30 -10.76 -2.79 6.98
C VAL A 30 -11.57 -3.46 8.07
N GLN A 31 -11.16 -3.26 9.32
CA GLN A 31 -11.86 -3.77 10.50
C GLN A 31 -11.90 -2.66 11.55
N GLY A 32 -13.08 -2.04 11.73
CA GLY A 32 -13.24 -0.96 12.69
C GLY A 32 -12.29 0.20 12.40
N ASP A 33 -11.42 0.49 13.36
CA ASP A 33 -10.46 1.60 13.27
C ASP A 33 -9.12 1.20 12.64
N THR A 34 -9.04 0.03 12.00
CA THR A 34 -7.79 -0.50 11.48
C THR A 34 -7.91 -0.88 10.01
N VAL A 35 -6.89 -0.49 9.23
CA VAL A 35 -6.65 -0.99 7.87
C VAL A 35 -5.46 -1.93 7.93
N SER A 36 -5.71 -3.22 7.69
CA SER A 36 -4.66 -4.23 7.69
C SER A 36 -4.13 -4.44 6.28
N PHE A 37 -2.84 -4.16 6.07
CA PHE A 37 -2.15 -4.47 4.82
C PHE A 37 -1.46 -5.82 5.00
N HIS A 38 -2.04 -6.87 4.43
CA HIS A 38 -1.64 -8.24 4.72
C HIS A 38 -0.93 -8.95 3.57
N HIS A 39 -0.85 -8.32 2.39
CA HIS A 39 -0.22 -8.94 1.23
C HIS A 39 0.24 -7.90 0.23
N THR A 40 1.45 -8.10 -0.34
CA THR A 40 1.94 -7.34 -1.47
C THR A 40 2.40 -8.30 -2.56
N PHE A 41 2.32 -7.84 -3.80
CA PHE A 41 2.72 -8.62 -4.96
C PHE A 41 3.46 -7.73 -5.95
N THR A 42 4.52 -8.26 -6.55
CA THR A 42 5.19 -7.63 -7.70
C THR A 42 5.35 -8.69 -8.77
N ASP A 43 5.01 -8.34 -10.01
CA ASP A 43 5.21 -9.22 -11.15
C ASP A 43 6.69 -9.65 -11.17
N PRO A 44 6.96 -10.97 -11.19
CA PRO A 44 8.36 -11.46 -11.17
C PRO A 44 9.24 -10.89 -12.25
N SER A 45 8.69 -10.59 -13.43
CA SER A 45 9.44 -10.00 -14.54
C SER A 45 9.83 -8.55 -14.31
N ARG A 46 9.29 -7.92 -13.26
CA ARG A 46 9.50 -6.51 -12.96
C ARG A 46 10.14 -6.26 -11.59
N ARG A 47 10.70 -7.27 -10.99
CA ARG A 47 11.36 -7.16 -9.68
C ARG A 47 12.60 -6.28 -9.78
N GLY A 48 12.94 -5.63 -8.66
CA GLY A 48 14.10 -4.77 -8.59
C GLY A 48 13.88 -3.35 -9.09
N GLN A 49 12.64 -3.00 -9.45
CA GLN A 49 12.30 -1.66 -9.94
C GLN A 49 11.62 -0.78 -8.87
N GLY A 50 11.48 -1.29 -7.64
CA GLY A 50 10.85 -0.53 -6.55
C GLY A 50 9.34 -0.35 -6.68
N LEU A 51 8.67 -1.19 -7.45
CA LEU A 51 7.24 -1.01 -7.74
C LEU A 51 6.36 -1.20 -6.51
N ALA A 52 6.66 -2.20 -5.68
CA ALA A 52 5.90 -2.42 -4.45
C ALA A 52 6.03 -1.23 -3.51
N GLY A 53 7.21 -0.61 -3.43
CA GLY A 53 7.42 0.60 -2.64
C GLY A 53 6.57 1.75 -3.11
N GLN A 54 6.42 1.91 -4.43
CA GLN A 54 5.56 2.94 -4.99
C GLN A 54 4.09 2.73 -4.63
N VAL A 55 3.63 1.46 -4.68
CA VAL A 55 2.25 1.13 -4.31
C VAL A 55 2.01 1.39 -2.83
N VAL A 56 2.93 0.99 -1.96
CA VAL A 56 2.78 1.19 -0.52
C VAL A 56 2.77 2.70 -0.20
N GLU A 57 3.68 3.47 -0.80
CA GLU A 57 3.68 4.92 -0.58
C GLU A 57 2.38 5.56 -1.02
N PHE A 58 1.89 5.20 -2.20
CA PHE A 58 0.61 5.68 -2.71
C PHE A 58 -0.53 5.31 -1.76
N ALA A 59 -0.55 4.07 -1.27
CA ALA A 59 -1.56 3.60 -0.34
C ALA A 59 -1.53 4.39 0.97
N MET A 60 -0.33 4.62 1.52
CA MET A 60 -0.20 5.36 2.79
C MET A 60 -0.61 6.81 2.62
N ASN A 61 -0.30 7.43 1.49
CA ASN A 61 -0.75 8.80 1.20
C ASN A 61 -2.27 8.87 1.13
N ASP A 62 -2.91 7.88 0.50
CA ASP A 62 -4.37 7.85 0.39
C ASP A 62 -5.03 7.62 1.76
N VAL A 63 -4.53 6.67 2.54
CA VAL A 63 -5.06 6.41 3.88
C VAL A 63 -4.94 7.65 4.75
N GLU A 64 -3.80 8.32 4.72
CA GLU A 64 -3.61 9.54 5.51
C GLU A 64 -4.57 10.65 5.09
N ALA A 65 -4.83 10.78 3.80
CA ALA A 65 -5.67 11.85 3.27
C ALA A 65 -7.16 11.58 3.46
N THR A 66 -7.58 10.31 3.48
CA THR A 66 -9.02 9.95 3.42
C THR A 66 -9.54 9.23 4.66
N SER A 67 -8.69 8.88 5.61
CA SER A 67 -9.06 8.06 6.76
C SER A 67 -8.29 8.45 8.01
N THR A 68 -8.90 8.21 9.17
CA THR A 68 -8.23 8.36 10.47
C THR A 68 -7.83 7.01 11.07
N ARG A 69 -8.09 5.91 10.34
CA ARG A 69 -7.80 4.57 10.82
C ARG A 69 -6.31 4.32 10.98
N ALA A 70 -5.97 3.45 11.92
CA ALA A 70 -4.61 2.97 12.07
C ALA A 70 -4.28 2.00 10.94
N VAL A 71 -3.04 2.02 10.47
CA VAL A 71 -2.53 1.00 9.54
C VAL A 71 -1.89 -0.11 10.37
N SER A 72 -2.28 -1.36 10.09
CA SER A 72 -1.61 -2.54 10.64
C SER A 72 -0.75 -3.15 9.53
N PRO A 73 0.59 -3.11 9.67
CA PRO A 73 1.49 -3.64 8.64
C PRO A 73 1.70 -5.15 8.84
N ASP A 74 0.67 -5.93 8.49
CA ASP A 74 0.69 -7.38 8.71
C ASP A 74 1.48 -8.14 7.65
N CYS A 75 1.79 -7.49 6.51
CA CYS A 75 2.70 -7.99 5.51
C CYS A 75 4.13 -7.55 5.88
N TRP A 76 5.11 -8.48 5.81
CA TRP A 76 6.50 -8.15 6.14
C TRP A 76 7.05 -6.99 5.31
N TYR A 77 6.63 -6.87 4.06
CA TYR A 77 7.09 -5.80 3.18
C TYR A 77 6.59 -4.43 3.66
N VAL A 78 5.34 -4.35 4.06
CA VAL A 78 4.76 -3.11 4.56
C VAL A 78 5.39 -2.73 5.90
N ASP A 79 5.63 -3.70 6.77
CA ASP A 79 6.32 -3.47 8.02
C ASP A 79 7.73 -2.92 7.79
N LYS A 80 8.45 -3.50 6.83
CA LYS A 80 9.79 -3.03 6.45
C LYS A 80 9.74 -1.61 5.89
N TRP A 81 8.69 -1.29 5.12
CA TRP A 81 8.50 0.06 4.59
C TRP A 81 8.41 1.08 5.72
N PHE A 82 7.63 0.79 6.77
CA PHE A 82 7.53 1.69 7.93
C PHE A 82 8.86 1.81 8.67
N ALA A 83 9.64 0.75 8.74
CA ALA A 83 10.97 0.82 9.36
C ALA A 83 11.90 1.77 8.62
N LYS A 84 11.72 1.92 7.31
CA LYS A 84 12.49 2.84 6.48
C LYS A 84 11.88 4.24 6.40
N HIS A 85 10.68 4.42 6.91
CA HIS A 85 9.96 5.70 6.88
C HIS A 85 9.45 6.06 8.26
N PRO A 86 10.36 6.32 9.24
CA PRO A 86 9.94 6.62 10.61
C PRO A 86 9.11 7.90 10.73
N ASP A 87 9.22 8.80 9.77
CA ASP A 87 8.40 10.00 9.69
C ASP A 87 6.92 9.71 9.42
N ARG A 88 6.60 8.48 9.01
CA ARG A 88 5.22 8.04 8.72
C ARG A 88 4.65 7.16 9.84
N ALA A 89 5.32 7.07 10.98
CA ALA A 89 4.88 6.21 12.10
C ALA A 89 3.53 6.65 12.68
N ASN A 90 3.11 7.90 12.46
CA ASN A 90 1.80 8.39 12.89
C ASN A 90 0.65 7.60 12.25
N LEU A 91 0.89 6.94 11.11
CA LEU A 91 -0.12 6.12 10.45
C LEU A 91 -0.39 4.81 11.18
N LEU A 92 0.50 4.40 12.09
CA LEU A 92 0.38 3.13 12.81
C LEU A 92 -0.61 3.21 13.99
N ARG A 93 -1.26 4.35 14.18
CA ARG A 93 -2.26 4.55 15.23
C ARG A 93 -3.46 5.31 14.70
N VAL A 94 -4.58 5.17 15.39
CA VAL A 94 -5.79 5.90 15.05
C VAL A 94 -5.52 7.40 15.16
N ARG A 95 -5.96 8.16 14.18
CA ARG A 95 -5.82 9.61 14.10
C ARG A 95 -7.21 10.24 14.17
N GLY A 96 -7.25 11.44 14.60
CA GLY A 96 -8.51 12.17 14.72
C GLY A 96 -8.78 12.56 16.11
#